data_c27c1cc3c97a3a9a11ce466082b98310
#
_entry.id   c27c1cc3c97a3a9a11ce466082b98310
#
_cell.length_a   1.000
_cell.length_b   1.000
_cell.length_c   1.000
_cell.angle_alpha   90.00
_cell.angle_beta   90.00
_cell.angle_gamma   90.00
#
_symmetry.space_group_name_H-M   'P 1'
#
loop_
_entity.id
_entity.type
_entity.pdbx_description
1 polymer ?
#
loop_
_entity_poly.entity_id
_entity_poly.type
_entity_poly.pdbx_seq_one_letter_code
_entity_poly.pdbx_strand_id
1 'polypeptide(L)'
;MDLEFTRAGAEDVPAVEALVREAYEPYVARIGRKPGPLLEDYAAIVADGRALVVRDGRRIVGLLITSIHPDHLLVENVAVAGSRRGTGLGARLLAVADDQARAAGVTEVRLYTHEKMTENIAYYPRHGFTETGRRTENGFTRVFFSRPVG
;
A
#
# COMPACT_ATOMS: atom_id res chain seq x y z
N MET A 1 7.50 -15.25 -16.12
CA MET A 1 8.34 -14.73 -15.06
C MET A 1 7.66 -14.98 -13.73
N ASP A 2 8.32 -15.71 -12.86
CA ASP A 2 7.73 -16.14 -11.63
C ASP A 2 7.94 -15.09 -10.54
N LEU A 3 6.83 -14.47 -10.12
CA LEU A 3 6.83 -13.57 -8.99
C LEU A 3 6.49 -14.35 -7.72
N GLU A 4 7.21 -14.07 -6.65
CA GLU A 4 7.00 -14.70 -5.36
C GLU A 4 6.45 -13.68 -4.38
N PHE A 5 5.30 -13.98 -3.80
CA PHE A 5 4.63 -13.14 -2.78
C PHE A 5 4.94 -13.74 -1.42
N THR A 6 5.71 -13.03 -0.60
CA THR A 6 6.19 -13.57 0.67
C THR A 6 6.29 -12.47 1.73
N ARG A 7 6.25 -12.90 3.00
CA ARG A 7 6.44 -11.95 4.11
C ARG A 7 7.87 -11.43 4.11
N ALA A 8 8.03 -10.12 4.32
CA ALA A 8 9.35 -9.50 4.40
C ALA A 8 10.08 -9.92 5.67
N GLY A 9 11.37 -10.16 5.55
CA GLY A 9 12.27 -10.39 6.67
C GLY A 9 13.11 -9.16 6.96
N ALA A 10 13.85 -9.18 8.08
CA ALA A 10 14.68 -8.03 8.50
C ALA A 10 15.68 -7.63 7.43
N GLU A 11 16.22 -8.59 6.68
CA GLU A 11 17.18 -8.35 5.60
C GLU A 11 16.56 -7.60 4.41
N ASP A 12 15.24 -7.56 4.32
CA ASP A 12 14.54 -6.88 3.22
C ASP A 12 14.31 -5.40 3.48
N VAL A 13 14.50 -4.92 4.72
CA VAL A 13 14.17 -3.55 5.11
C VAL A 13 14.82 -2.50 4.20
N PRO A 14 16.11 -2.58 3.87
CA PRO A 14 16.71 -1.58 2.96
C PRO A 14 16.04 -1.55 1.59
N ALA A 15 15.66 -2.70 1.04
CA ALA A 15 15.00 -2.79 -0.26
C ALA A 15 13.57 -2.25 -0.19
N VAL A 16 12.86 -2.50 0.92
CA VAL A 16 11.52 -1.94 1.16
C VAL A 16 11.61 -0.42 1.23
N GLU A 17 12.55 0.12 1.97
CA GLU A 17 12.75 1.56 2.07
C GLU A 17 13.06 2.19 0.72
N ALA A 18 13.90 1.53 -0.10
CA ALA A 18 14.23 2.02 -1.42
C ALA A 18 13.02 2.03 -2.34
N LEU A 19 12.20 0.99 -2.29
CA LEU A 19 10.97 0.91 -3.09
C LEU A 19 9.98 2.01 -2.69
N VAL A 20 9.82 2.27 -1.41
CA VAL A 20 8.93 3.32 -0.90
C VAL A 20 9.43 4.69 -1.35
N ARG A 21 10.73 4.95 -1.27
CA ARG A 21 11.29 6.21 -1.78
C ARG A 21 11.00 6.39 -3.26
N GLU A 22 11.22 5.36 -4.06
CA GLU A 22 10.94 5.42 -5.50
C GLU A 22 9.47 5.77 -5.77
N ALA A 23 8.56 5.15 -5.01
CA ALA A 23 7.13 5.32 -5.23
C ALA A 23 6.59 6.68 -4.76
N TYR A 24 7.12 7.21 -3.66
CA TYR A 24 6.51 8.38 -3.00
C TYR A 24 7.33 9.66 -3.10
N GLU A 25 8.63 9.60 -3.35
CA GLU A 25 9.48 10.78 -3.43
C GLU A 25 9.02 11.79 -4.49
N PRO A 26 8.49 11.38 -5.66
CA PRO A 26 7.94 12.33 -6.63
C PRO A 26 6.81 13.20 -6.08
N TYR A 27 6.13 12.76 -5.02
CA TYR A 27 5.03 13.51 -4.42
C TYR A 27 5.49 14.57 -3.41
N VAL A 28 6.75 14.55 -2.98
CA VAL A 28 7.26 15.51 -1.99
C VAL A 28 7.09 16.94 -2.49
N ALA A 29 7.50 17.22 -3.73
CA ALA A 29 7.35 18.54 -4.32
C ALA A 29 5.88 18.92 -4.51
N ARG A 30 5.05 17.96 -4.93
CA ARG A 30 3.62 18.19 -5.19
C ARG A 30 2.86 18.52 -3.90
N ILE A 31 3.18 17.79 -2.82
CA ILE A 31 2.52 17.98 -1.52
C ILE A 31 3.13 19.14 -0.73
N GLY A 32 4.42 19.44 -0.95
CA GLY A 32 5.15 20.45 -0.22
C GLY A 32 5.88 19.95 1.01
N ARG A 33 5.80 18.63 1.29
CA ARG A 33 6.53 17.95 2.36
C ARG A 33 6.46 16.44 2.16
N LYS A 34 7.20 15.69 2.96
CA LYS A 34 7.22 14.23 2.86
C LYS A 34 5.87 13.65 3.24
N PRO A 35 5.23 12.85 2.36
CA PRO A 35 4.02 12.12 2.74
C PRO A 35 4.31 11.05 3.77
N GLY A 36 3.25 10.60 4.48
CA GLY A 36 3.35 9.64 5.58
C GLY A 36 4.22 8.42 5.30
N PRO A 37 4.10 7.74 4.13
CA PRO A 37 4.91 6.56 3.84
C PRO A 37 6.42 6.80 3.89
N LEU A 38 6.91 8.02 3.66
CA LEU A 38 8.33 8.35 3.76
C LEU A 38 8.79 8.60 5.19
N LEU A 39 7.87 8.61 6.16
CA LEU A 39 8.14 8.90 7.57
C LEU A 39 8.00 7.66 8.47
N GLU A 40 7.65 6.50 7.91
CA GLU A 40 7.37 5.29 8.68
C GLU A 40 8.65 4.55 9.06
N ASP A 41 8.57 3.82 10.19
CA ASP A 41 9.62 2.90 10.64
C ASP A 41 9.38 1.53 10.03
N TYR A 42 10.01 1.26 8.89
CA TYR A 42 9.82 0.01 8.16
C TYR A 42 10.44 -1.19 8.87
N ALA A 43 11.48 -0.99 9.66
CA ALA A 43 12.04 -2.07 10.46
C ALA A 43 11.02 -2.59 11.47
N ALA A 44 10.30 -1.69 12.14
CA ALA A 44 9.25 -2.06 13.09
C ALA A 44 8.07 -2.75 12.38
N ILE A 45 7.65 -2.23 11.23
CA ILE A 45 6.55 -2.79 10.45
C ILE A 45 6.87 -4.22 10.00
N VAL A 46 8.09 -4.45 9.53
CA VAL A 46 8.55 -5.77 9.11
C VAL A 46 8.61 -6.72 10.32
N ALA A 47 9.13 -6.24 11.45
CA ALA A 47 9.19 -7.03 12.67
C ALA A 47 7.79 -7.46 13.16
N ASP A 48 6.78 -6.61 12.94
CA ASP A 48 5.38 -6.93 13.27
C ASP A 48 4.74 -7.92 12.32
N GLY A 49 5.42 -8.31 11.23
CA GLY A 49 4.89 -9.23 10.24
C GLY A 49 3.80 -8.66 9.34
N ARG A 50 3.70 -7.32 9.25
CA ARG A 50 2.65 -6.66 8.48
C ARG A 50 3.04 -6.35 7.04
N ALA A 51 4.30 -6.59 6.66
CA ALA A 51 4.78 -6.29 5.31
C ALA A 51 4.90 -7.56 4.47
N LEU A 52 4.26 -7.54 3.30
CA LEU A 52 4.41 -8.56 2.28
C LEU A 52 5.15 -7.94 1.12
N VAL A 53 6.12 -8.67 0.58
CA VAL A 53 6.90 -8.22 -0.58
C VAL A 53 6.69 -9.15 -1.77
N VAL A 54 6.87 -8.60 -2.95
CA VAL A 54 6.86 -9.37 -4.20
C VAL A 54 8.29 -9.40 -4.71
N ARG A 55 8.81 -10.63 -4.90
CA ARG A 55 10.17 -10.86 -5.39
C ARG A 55 10.15 -11.32 -6.84
N ASP A 56 11.07 -10.76 -7.60
CA ASP A 56 11.46 -11.26 -8.90
C ASP A 56 12.94 -11.63 -8.78
N GLY A 57 13.20 -12.91 -8.52
CA GLY A 57 14.54 -13.35 -8.14
C GLY A 57 14.97 -12.70 -6.82
N ARG A 58 16.04 -11.92 -6.87
CA ARG A 58 16.56 -11.20 -5.68
C ARG A 58 15.98 -9.80 -5.53
N ARG A 59 15.25 -9.33 -6.54
CA ARG A 59 14.76 -7.97 -6.56
C ARG A 59 13.36 -7.89 -5.96
N ILE A 60 13.16 -6.95 -5.05
CA ILE A 60 11.83 -6.65 -4.53
C ILE A 60 11.18 -5.63 -5.46
N VAL A 61 10.03 -5.99 -6.04
CA VAL A 61 9.32 -5.18 -7.03
C VAL A 61 7.94 -4.75 -6.59
N GLY A 62 7.49 -5.21 -5.44
CA GLY A 62 6.19 -4.81 -4.89
C GLY A 62 6.16 -4.92 -3.39
N LEU A 63 5.23 -4.17 -2.77
CA LEU A 63 5.06 -4.09 -1.32
C LEU A 63 3.58 -3.93 -1.00
N LEU A 64 3.13 -4.65 0.01
CA LEU A 64 1.81 -4.46 0.61
C LEU A 64 1.96 -4.47 2.13
N ILE A 65 1.51 -3.39 2.76
CA ILE A 65 1.47 -3.30 4.23
C ILE A 65 0.02 -3.16 4.65
N THR A 66 -0.41 -4.03 5.56
CA THR A 66 -1.80 -4.07 6.02
C THR A 66 -1.85 -4.18 7.54
N SER A 67 -2.99 -3.78 8.09
CA SER A 67 -3.31 -4.02 9.50
C SER A 67 -4.77 -4.48 9.60
N ILE A 68 -5.03 -5.37 10.58
CA ILE A 68 -6.36 -5.91 10.82
C ILE A 68 -7.00 -5.13 11.97
N HIS A 69 -8.22 -4.66 11.71
CA HIS A 69 -9.06 -3.97 12.69
C HIS A 69 -10.32 -4.80 12.94
N PRO A 70 -11.12 -4.51 13.99
CA PRO A 70 -12.27 -5.37 14.31
C PRO A 70 -13.29 -5.54 13.20
N ASP A 71 -13.45 -4.56 12.33
CA ASP A 71 -14.47 -4.56 11.27
C ASP A 71 -13.91 -4.41 9.85
N HIS A 72 -12.59 -4.26 9.72
CA HIS A 72 -11.98 -4.06 8.39
C HIS A 72 -10.51 -4.40 8.37
N LEU A 73 -9.97 -4.55 7.16
CA LEU A 73 -8.53 -4.56 6.92
C LEU A 73 -8.15 -3.19 6.35
N LEU A 74 -7.10 -2.59 6.90
CA LEU A 74 -6.56 -1.33 6.38
C LEU A 74 -5.32 -1.63 5.52
N VAL A 75 -5.35 -1.19 4.26
CA VAL A 75 -4.15 -1.15 3.42
C VAL A 75 -3.40 0.14 3.76
N GLU A 76 -2.29 -0.01 4.47
CA GLU A 76 -1.48 1.14 4.88
C GLU A 76 -0.55 1.61 3.77
N ASN A 77 -0.09 0.68 2.94
CA ASN A 77 0.80 1.00 1.83
C ASN A 77 0.71 -0.09 0.77
N VAL A 78 0.59 0.32 -0.47
CA VAL A 78 0.77 -0.55 -1.63
C VAL A 78 1.69 0.19 -2.60
N ALA A 79 2.80 -0.44 -2.96
CA ALA A 79 3.80 0.17 -3.82
C ALA A 79 4.30 -0.84 -4.85
N VAL A 80 4.56 -0.37 -6.06
CA VAL A 80 5.05 -1.18 -7.17
C VAL A 80 6.24 -0.46 -7.79
N ALA A 81 7.31 -1.21 -8.06
CA ALA A 81 8.49 -0.67 -8.74
C ALA A 81 8.09 -0.07 -10.09
N GLY A 82 8.75 1.03 -10.46
CA GLY A 82 8.46 1.72 -11.72
C GLY A 82 8.51 0.80 -12.93
N SER A 83 9.45 -0.17 -12.93
CA SER A 83 9.60 -1.16 -13.99
C SER A 83 8.41 -2.13 -14.10
N ARG A 84 7.54 -2.16 -13.11
CA ARG A 84 6.38 -3.07 -13.07
C ARG A 84 5.04 -2.34 -13.15
N ARG A 85 5.05 -1.03 -13.34
CA ARG A 85 3.82 -0.26 -13.52
C ARG A 85 3.13 -0.70 -14.80
N GLY A 86 1.79 -0.74 -14.75
CA GLY A 86 1.00 -1.17 -15.90
C GLY A 86 0.97 -2.67 -16.14
N THR A 87 1.55 -3.47 -15.24
CA THR A 87 1.59 -4.93 -15.37
C THR A 87 0.45 -5.64 -14.63
N GLY A 88 -0.37 -4.89 -13.86
CA GLY A 88 -1.42 -5.46 -13.03
C GLY A 88 -0.94 -5.91 -11.66
N LEU A 89 0.32 -5.67 -11.30
CA LEU A 89 0.85 -6.09 -10.01
C LEU A 89 0.15 -5.41 -8.84
N GLY A 90 -0.17 -4.12 -8.97
CA GLY A 90 -0.91 -3.40 -7.93
C GLY A 90 -2.27 -4.04 -7.66
N ALA A 91 -2.99 -4.43 -8.70
CA ALA A 91 -4.29 -5.09 -8.56
C ALA A 91 -4.13 -6.46 -7.89
N ARG A 92 -3.06 -7.21 -8.20
CA ARG A 92 -2.77 -8.48 -7.54
C ARG A 92 -2.47 -8.30 -6.05
N LEU A 93 -1.76 -7.23 -5.69
CA LEU A 93 -1.50 -6.91 -4.27
C LEU A 93 -2.80 -6.58 -3.53
N LEU A 94 -3.71 -5.83 -4.15
CA LEU A 94 -5.01 -5.55 -3.56
C LEU A 94 -5.86 -6.83 -3.42
N ALA A 95 -5.73 -7.78 -4.35
CA ALA A 95 -6.38 -9.08 -4.22
C ALA A 95 -5.83 -9.88 -3.03
N VAL A 96 -4.53 -9.77 -2.75
CA VAL A 96 -3.93 -10.37 -1.55
C VAL A 96 -4.54 -9.75 -0.29
N ALA A 97 -4.77 -8.43 -0.29
CA ALA A 97 -5.45 -7.77 0.84
C ALA A 97 -6.85 -8.34 1.07
N ASP A 98 -7.61 -8.63 -0.01
CA ASP A 98 -8.91 -9.30 0.11
C ASP A 98 -8.76 -10.68 0.76
N ASP A 99 -7.76 -11.46 0.35
CA ASP A 99 -7.51 -12.77 0.92
C ASP A 99 -7.17 -12.68 2.42
N GLN A 100 -6.36 -11.70 2.80
CA GLN A 100 -6.03 -11.45 4.21
C GLN A 100 -7.27 -11.05 5.01
N ALA A 101 -8.14 -10.23 4.44
CA ALA A 101 -9.39 -9.82 5.07
C ALA A 101 -10.31 -11.01 5.31
N ARG A 102 -10.47 -11.89 4.30
CA ARG A 102 -11.26 -13.11 4.45
C ARG A 102 -10.70 -14.01 5.53
N ALA A 103 -9.39 -14.20 5.55
CA ALA A 103 -8.74 -15.03 6.57
C ALA A 103 -8.94 -14.48 7.99
N ALA A 104 -9.04 -13.14 8.13
CA ALA A 104 -9.28 -12.48 9.40
C ALA A 104 -10.77 -12.38 9.76
N GLY A 105 -11.67 -12.76 8.86
CA GLY A 105 -13.12 -12.71 9.09
C GLY A 105 -13.72 -11.32 9.00
N VAL A 106 -13.04 -10.36 8.36
CA VAL A 106 -13.57 -9.03 8.13
C VAL A 106 -14.09 -8.91 6.70
N THR A 107 -15.06 -8.01 6.49
CA THR A 107 -15.81 -7.95 5.22
C THR A 107 -15.50 -6.72 4.40
N GLU A 108 -14.57 -5.87 4.85
CA GLU A 108 -14.30 -4.59 4.22
C GLU A 108 -12.79 -4.33 4.17
N VAL A 109 -12.33 -3.79 3.05
CA VAL A 109 -10.97 -3.31 2.88
C VAL A 109 -11.01 -1.81 2.75
N ARG A 110 -10.24 -1.10 3.57
CA ARG A 110 -10.15 0.35 3.56
C ARG A 110 -8.73 0.81 3.25
N LEU A 111 -8.62 1.99 2.66
CA LEU A 111 -7.35 2.66 2.46
C LEU A 111 -7.58 4.17 2.42
N TYR A 112 -6.48 4.92 2.47
CA TYR A 112 -6.54 6.35 2.21
C TYR A 112 -5.32 6.77 1.40
N THR A 113 -5.45 7.91 0.73
CA THR A 113 -4.38 8.52 -0.03
C THR A 113 -4.42 10.03 0.17
N HIS A 114 -3.37 10.73 -0.23
CA HIS A 114 -3.35 12.18 -0.16
C HIS A 114 -4.14 12.78 -1.32
N GLU A 115 -4.84 13.91 -1.08
CA GLU A 115 -5.64 14.55 -2.13
C GLU A 115 -4.82 14.95 -3.36
N LYS A 116 -3.52 15.20 -3.20
CA LYS A 116 -2.64 15.58 -4.29
C LYS A 116 -2.07 14.40 -5.07
N MET A 117 -2.32 13.19 -4.61
CA MET A 117 -2.00 11.97 -5.34
C MET A 117 -3.16 11.63 -6.29
N THR A 118 -3.36 12.50 -7.27
CA THR A 118 -4.52 12.44 -8.16
C THR A 118 -4.59 11.15 -8.97
N GLU A 119 -3.45 10.54 -9.27
CA GLU A 119 -3.38 9.26 -9.96
C GLU A 119 -4.04 8.17 -9.13
N ASN A 120 -3.81 8.17 -7.81
CA ASN A 120 -4.41 7.21 -6.88
C ASN A 120 -5.92 7.43 -6.75
N ILE A 121 -6.34 8.69 -6.69
CA ILE A 121 -7.76 9.03 -6.59
C ILE A 121 -8.52 8.53 -7.82
N ALA A 122 -7.89 8.54 -8.99
CA ALA A 122 -8.47 8.00 -10.21
C ALA A 122 -8.39 6.46 -10.26
N TYR A 123 -7.33 5.90 -9.69
CA TYR A 123 -7.04 4.46 -9.76
C TYR A 123 -8.01 3.63 -8.92
N TYR A 124 -8.21 4.02 -7.66
CA TYR A 124 -8.98 3.17 -6.73
C TYR A 124 -10.44 2.96 -7.11
N PRO A 125 -11.18 3.97 -7.60
CA PRO A 125 -12.55 3.71 -8.08
C PRO A 125 -12.62 2.70 -9.21
N ARG A 126 -11.61 2.65 -10.07
CA ARG A 126 -11.56 1.64 -11.16
C ARG A 126 -11.32 0.23 -10.64
N HIS A 127 -10.92 0.10 -9.37
CA HIS A 127 -10.68 -1.20 -8.72
C HIS A 127 -11.71 -1.50 -7.65
N GLY A 128 -12.91 -0.92 -7.77
CA GLY A 128 -14.04 -1.27 -6.92
C GLY A 128 -14.12 -0.51 -5.60
N PHE A 129 -13.21 0.45 -5.37
CA PHE A 129 -13.25 1.27 -4.17
C PHE A 129 -14.18 2.47 -4.35
N THR A 130 -14.88 2.82 -3.28
CA THR A 130 -15.74 4.01 -3.23
C THR A 130 -15.15 5.00 -2.23
N GLU A 131 -15.08 6.26 -2.61
CA GLU A 131 -14.64 7.31 -1.68
C GLU A 131 -15.68 7.47 -0.57
N THR A 132 -15.22 7.43 0.69
CA THR A 132 -16.10 7.51 1.86
C THR A 132 -16.00 8.85 2.58
N GLY A 133 -14.97 9.65 2.32
CA GLY A 133 -14.82 10.96 2.93
C GLY A 133 -13.41 11.51 2.79
N ARG A 134 -13.25 12.74 3.26
CA ARG A 134 -11.95 13.41 3.30
C ARG A 134 -11.78 14.06 4.66
N ARG A 135 -10.55 14.03 5.19
CA ARG A 135 -10.21 14.67 6.45
C ARG A 135 -8.80 15.25 6.38
N THR A 136 -8.60 16.37 7.05
CA THR A 136 -7.26 16.93 7.24
C THR A 136 -6.73 16.50 8.59
N GLU A 137 -5.62 15.76 8.59
CA GLU A 137 -4.96 15.26 9.79
C GLU A 137 -3.48 15.57 9.70
N ASN A 138 -2.91 16.20 10.74
CA ASN A 138 -1.49 16.55 10.78
C ASN A 138 -1.05 17.38 9.56
N GLY A 139 -1.94 18.21 9.02
CA GLY A 139 -1.67 19.04 7.84
C GLY A 139 -1.76 18.30 6.52
N PHE A 140 -2.15 17.03 6.51
CA PHE A 140 -2.42 16.27 5.28
C PHE A 140 -3.92 16.13 5.08
N THR A 141 -4.41 16.44 3.88
CA THR A 141 -5.79 16.15 3.51
C THR A 141 -5.84 14.78 2.88
N ARG A 142 -6.47 13.84 3.59
CA ARG A 142 -6.56 12.43 3.19
C ARG A 142 -7.91 12.14 2.59
N VAL A 143 -7.90 11.34 1.51
CA VAL A 143 -9.09 10.85 0.82
C VAL A 143 -9.24 9.37 1.19
N PHE A 144 -10.38 9.02 1.79
CA PHE A 144 -10.64 7.67 2.30
C PHE A 144 -11.48 6.87 1.33
N PHE A 145 -11.14 5.61 1.16
CA PHE A 145 -11.81 4.67 0.25
C PHE A 145 -12.12 3.37 0.97
N SER A 146 -13.17 2.71 0.50
CA SER A 146 -13.57 1.40 1.01
C SER A 146 -14.13 0.55 -0.14
N ARG A 147 -13.95 -0.77 -0.03
CA ARG A 147 -14.66 -1.72 -0.87
C ARG A 147 -15.00 -2.98 -0.07
N PRO A 148 -16.12 -3.66 -0.41
CA PRO A 148 -16.40 -4.96 0.21
C PRO A 148 -15.37 -5.99 -0.26
N VAL A 149 -15.10 -6.98 0.61
CA VAL A 149 -14.27 -8.13 0.24
C VAL A 149 -15.01 -8.95 -0.79
N GLY A 150 -14.36 -9.18 -1.92
CA GLY A 150 -14.94 -9.90 -3.04
C GLY A 150 -15.00 -11.40 -2.89
#